data_4742c88fa916d46b5a6ee5059ed1dbd3
#
_entry.id   4742c88fa916d46b5a6ee5059ed1dbd3
#
_cell.length_a   1.000
_cell.length_b   1.000
_cell.length_c   1.000
_cell.angle_alpha   90.00
_cell.angle_beta   90.00
_cell.angle_gamma   90.00
#
_symmetry.space_group_name_H-M   'P 1'
#
loop_
_entity.id
_entity.type
_entity.pdbx_description
1 polymer ?
#
loop_
_entity_poly.entity_id
_entity_poly.type
_entity_poly.pdbx_seq_one_letter_code
_entity_poly.pdbx_strand_id
1 'polypeptide(L)'
;MLKRKEFILGAAAGLTLAAAATAGGVITWPGAHAEPQAVNRIIPVPANGDAFTPPPGAPSSFATIFDQVSPAVVQIDVTVKVDQPQGGAFQIPGLPFQFVPPQGRGGQGNDEPQTTQGAGSGFFISQDGFIVTNNHVVADATEIKVKMSDGRELPARLIGRDPGTDLAVIKVEGNDFKYVSFEETAEPRVGDWVIAIGNPFGLGGTATAGIVSAKARDIDPSGYNDYIQIDAAINRGNSGGPTFDIHGRVIGVNSAIYSPTGGSVGIGFAIPADTAKTITERLMRGQSIERGYVGLGLRTLSPDGWEALGQPKDFKGALIESVTEDGPASRAGVQVGDLLVGVNGQAVANSQEATRRVGAAKPGDTIRLEVIRDGRRQTLNVRSGTRPSEEELAASEEGGSANPGQSQPGQGDTIEGLAVTAITPAARSRFSLPASVNGVVITNVEQGSAAARLGFQPGFVITRANDRNITSAADLRAAVAAAKQAGRPSILLFVRTPQGTSPVPLKFATGE
;
A
#
# COMPACT_ATOMS: atom_id res chain seq x y z
N MET A 1 -38.68 17.06 -35.45
CA MET A 1 -37.25 16.70 -35.56
C MET A 1 -36.64 17.59 -36.64
N LEU A 2 -35.89 18.62 -36.28
CA LEU A 2 -35.10 19.43 -37.20
C LEU A 2 -34.08 18.54 -37.91
N LYS A 3 -34.03 18.59 -39.22
CA LYS A 3 -33.11 17.79 -40.01
C LYS A 3 -31.67 18.24 -39.68
N ARG A 4 -30.78 17.30 -39.49
CA ARG A 4 -29.38 17.53 -39.09
C ARG A 4 -28.64 18.62 -39.89
N LYS A 5 -29.04 18.83 -41.15
CA LYS A 5 -28.52 19.88 -42.03
C LYS A 5 -28.97 21.28 -41.60
N GLU A 6 -30.21 21.44 -41.13
CA GLU A 6 -30.75 22.73 -40.70
C GLU A 6 -30.13 23.18 -39.37
N PHE A 7 -29.81 22.22 -38.50
CA PHE A 7 -29.08 22.50 -37.25
C PHE A 7 -27.64 22.97 -37.50
N ILE A 8 -26.93 22.33 -38.46
CA ILE A 8 -25.55 22.70 -38.80
C ILE A 8 -25.53 24.08 -39.50
N LEU A 9 -26.47 24.36 -40.37
CA LEU A 9 -26.61 25.69 -41.01
C LEU A 9 -26.95 26.78 -39.99
N GLY A 10 -27.84 26.49 -39.03
CA GLY A 10 -28.19 27.44 -37.98
C GLY A 10 -27.01 27.72 -37.03
N ALA A 11 -26.23 26.69 -36.67
CA ALA A 11 -25.04 26.84 -35.84
C ALA A 11 -23.92 27.61 -36.55
N ALA A 12 -23.72 27.38 -37.86
CA ALA A 12 -22.74 28.12 -38.64
C ALA A 12 -23.14 29.60 -38.80
N ALA A 13 -24.43 29.89 -39.07
CA ALA A 13 -24.94 31.25 -39.15
C ALA A 13 -24.88 31.98 -37.79
N GLY A 14 -25.13 31.29 -36.70
CA GLY A 14 -25.00 31.85 -35.36
C GLY A 14 -23.56 32.20 -35.01
N LEU A 15 -22.60 31.35 -35.35
CA LEU A 15 -21.17 31.61 -35.15
C LEU A 15 -20.64 32.76 -36.01
N THR A 16 -21.07 32.88 -37.25
CA THR A 16 -20.68 34.00 -38.11
C THR A 16 -21.28 35.35 -37.65
N LEU A 17 -22.53 35.37 -37.20
CA LEU A 17 -23.14 36.55 -36.56
C LEU A 17 -22.47 36.97 -35.28
N ALA A 18 -22.09 35.99 -34.40
CA ALA A 18 -21.35 36.28 -33.18
C ALA A 18 -19.95 36.84 -33.50
N ALA A 19 -19.24 36.26 -34.50
CA ALA A 19 -17.95 36.76 -34.91
C ALA A 19 -18.03 38.18 -35.52
N ALA A 20 -19.08 38.46 -36.33
CA ALA A 20 -19.29 39.79 -36.88
C ALA A 20 -19.65 40.83 -35.81
N ALA A 21 -20.44 40.45 -34.80
CA ALA A 21 -20.80 41.32 -33.69
C ALA A 21 -19.59 41.64 -32.76
N THR A 22 -18.67 40.73 -32.61
CA THR A 22 -17.41 40.96 -31.86
C THR A 22 -16.44 41.82 -32.67
N ALA A 23 -16.33 41.61 -33.98
CA ALA A 23 -15.50 42.43 -34.87
C ALA A 23 -16.03 43.86 -35.02
N GLY A 24 -17.37 44.05 -34.95
CA GLY A 24 -18.04 45.37 -35.00
C GLY A 24 -18.12 46.15 -33.69
N GLY A 25 -17.57 45.63 -32.59
CA GLY A 25 -17.60 46.32 -31.28
C GLY A 25 -18.97 46.35 -30.59
N VAL A 26 -19.94 45.54 -31.08
CA VAL A 26 -21.33 45.51 -30.53
C VAL A 26 -21.44 44.60 -29.30
N ILE A 27 -20.52 43.65 -29.14
CA ILE A 27 -20.45 42.76 -27.94
C ILE A 27 -19.02 42.82 -27.39
N THR A 28 -18.87 43.34 -26.20
CA THR A 28 -17.61 43.30 -25.45
C THR A 28 -17.66 42.14 -24.43
N TRP A 29 -16.75 41.21 -24.58
CA TRP A 29 -16.63 40.14 -23.60
C TRP A 29 -15.87 40.62 -22.32
N PRO A 30 -16.32 40.32 -21.11
CA PRO A 30 -15.53 40.60 -19.90
C PRO A 30 -14.17 39.92 -20.01
N GLY A 31 -13.09 40.69 -20.09
CA GLY A 31 -11.71 40.20 -20.27
C GLY A 31 -11.10 40.46 -21.66
N ALA A 32 -11.87 40.96 -22.67
CA ALA A 32 -11.33 41.30 -24.00
C ALA A 32 -10.46 42.59 -24.00
N HIS A 33 -10.35 43.25 -22.88
CA HIS A 33 -9.47 44.42 -22.68
C HIS A 33 -8.28 44.09 -21.83
N ALA A 34 -7.79 42.84 -21.78
CA ALA A 34 -6.42 42.63 -21.37
C ALA A 34 -5.56 43.33 -22.44
N GLU A 35 -5.06 44.52 -22.14
CA GLU A 35 -3.96 45.11 -22.91
C GLU A 35 -2.94 43.99 -23.09
N PRO A 36 -2.36 43.80 -24.28
CA PRO A 36 -1.25 42.93 -24.44
C PRO A 36 -0.15 43.48 -23.53
N GLN A 37 -0.12 43.00 -22.28
CA GLN A 37 1.10 43.14 -21.49
C GLN A 37 2.17 42.56 -22.37
N ALA A 38 3.04 43.42 -22.81
CA ALA A 38 4.22 43.05 -23.55
C ALA A 38 4.92 41.98 -22.70
N VAL A 39 4.73 40.70 -23.09
CA VAL A 39 5.51 39.58 -22.59
C VAL A 39 6.90 39.73 -23.16
N ASN A 40 7.52 40.87 -22.91
CA ASN A 40 8.90 41.17 -23.18
C ASN A 40 9.66 41.18 -21.86
N ARG A 41 9.67 40.06 -21.20
CA ARG A 41 10.81 39.66 -20.38
C ARG A 41 11.10 38.18 -20.64
N ILE A 42 11.52 37.87 -21.85
CA ILE A 42 12.60 36.90 -21.98
C ILE A 42 13.71 37.54 -21.17
N ILE A 43 13.89 37.05 -19.93
CA ILE A 43 15.11 37.39 -19.18
C ILE A 43 16.23 36.90 -20.08
N PRO A 44 17.06 37.81 -20.62
CA PRO A 44 18.17 37.38 -21.47
C PRO A 44 19.00 36.44 -20.62
N VAL A 45 19.10 35.19 -21.01
CA VAL A 45 20.10 34.28 -20.44
C VAL A 45 21.45 34.95 -20.71
N PRO A 46 22.21 35.37 -19.69
CA PRO A 46 23.52 35.94 -19.92
C PRO A 46 24.33 34.93 -20.74
N ALA A 47 24.97 35.37 -21.79
CA ALA A 47 25.76 34.52 -22.69
C ALA A 47 26.93 33.80 -21.97
N ASN A 48 27.15 34.09 -20.70
CA ASN A 48 28.23 33.60 -19.85
C ASN A 48 27.77 32.62 -18.77
N GLY A 49 26.79 31.80 -19.00
CA GLY A 49 26.57 30.58 -18.18
C GLY A 49 26.22 30.71 -16.68
N ASP A 50 26.29 31.93 -16.10
CA ASP A 50 26.20 32.17 -14.65
C ASP A 50 24.76 32.51 -14.16
N ALA A 51 23.76 32.28 -14.96
CA ALA A 51 22.40 32.78 -14.70
C ALA A 51 21.63 32.05 -13.58
N PHE A 52 21.99 30.80 -13.26
CA PHE A 52 21.34 30.04 -12.22
C PHE A 52 22.35 29.27 -11.40
N THR A 53 22.74 29.84 -10.26
CA THR A 53 23.44 29.07 -9.26
C THR A 53 22.43 28.15 -8.58
N PRO A 54 22.60 26.82 -8.66
CA PRO A 54 21.72 25.90 -7.93
C PRO A 54 21.69 26.21 -6.44
N PRO A 55 20.59 25.93 -5.73
CA PRO A 55 20.55 26.07 -4.28
C PRO A 55 21.75 25.38 -3.63
N PRO A 56 22.31 25.88 -2.51
CA PRO A 56 23.41 25.21 -1.83
C PRO A 56 23.08 23.74 -1.55
N GLY A 57 23.96 22.83 -2.00
CA GLY A 57 23.77 21.38 -1.88
C GLY A 57 23.03 20.71 -3.05
N ALA A 58 22.53 21.48 -4.04
CA ALA A 58 22.00 20.87 -5.26
C ALA A 58 23.14 20.56 -6.24
N PRO A 59 23.19 19.35 -6.85
CA PRO A 59 24.16 19.04 -7.88
C PRO A 59 23.86 19.82 -9.16
N SER A 60 24.87 20.33 -9.82
CA SER A 60 24.72 20.99 -11.13
C SER A 60 24.34 20.02 -12.26
N SER A 61 24.64 18.74 -12.08
CA SER A 61 24.31 17.64 -12.97
C SER A 61 24.41 16.31 -12.23
N PHE A 62 23.59 15.35 -12.63
CA PHE A 62 23.65 13.97 -12.14
C PHE A 62 24.46 13.05 -13.05
N ALA A 63 24.98 13.55 -14.17
CA ALA A 63 25.68 12.74 -15.17
C ALA A 63 26.90 11.99 -14.60
N THR A 64 27.75 12.67 -13.83
CA THR A 64 28.93 12.04 -13.21
C THR A 64 28.56 10.90 -12.26
N ILE A 65 27.48 11.07 -11.46
CA ILE A 65 27.01 10.03 -10.55
C ILE A 65 26.49 8.85 -11.37
N PHE A 66 25.69 9.13 -12.41
CA PHE A 66 25.13 8.10 -13.29
C PHE A 66 26.25 7.28 -13.94
N ASP A 67 27.27 7.93 -14.53
CA ASP A 67 28.41 7.25 -15.17
C ASP A 67 29.17 6.36 -14.18
N GLN A 68 29.27 6.78 -12.94
CA GLN A 68 29.97 6.04 -11.89
C GLN A 68 29.20 4.80 -11.43
N VAL A 69 27.88 4.88 -11.25
CA VAL A 69 27.08 3.83 -10.61
C VAL A 69 26.30 2.95 -11.59
N SER A 70 25.98 3.45 -12.80
CA SER A 70 25.20 2.69 -13.78
C SER A 70 25.83 1.36 -14.21
N PRO A 71 27.18 1.18 -14.24
CA PRO A 71 27.77 -0.12 -14.54
C PRO A 71 27.44 -1.21 -13.52
N ALA A 72 27.05 -0.85 -12.31
CA ALA A 72 26.60 -1.79 -11.29
C ALA A 72 25.11 -2.13 -11.38
N VAL A 73 24.31 -1.39 -12.17
CA VAL A 73 22.86 -1.60 -12.30
C VAL A 73 22.56 -2.49 -13.49
N VAL A 74 21.71 -3.48 -13.28
CA VAL A 74 21.42 -4.53 -14.26
C VAL A 74 19.93 -4.64 -14.52
N GLN A 75 19.58 -5.15 -15.70
CA GLN A 75 18.25 -5.70 -15.96
C GLN A 75 18.19 -7.14 -15.47
N ILE A 76 17.05 -7.54 -14.94
CA ILE A 76 16.77 -8.92 -14.56
C ILE A 76 15.57 -9.38 -15.38
N ASP A 77 15.80 -10.37 -16.21
CA ASP A 77 14.76 -11.06 -16.99
C ASP A 77 14.46 -12.40 -16.33
N VAL A 78 13.17 -12.66 -16.13
CA VAL A 78 12.71 -13.91 -15.51
C VAL A 78 11.72 -14.64 -16.42
N THR A 79 11.79 -15.97 -16.41
CA THR A 79 10.80 -16.84 -17.02
C THR A 79 9.96 -17.46 -15.91
N VAL A 80 8.65 -17.30 -15.99
CA VAL A 80 7.68 -17.84 -15.03
C VAL A 80 6.79 -18.85 -15.74
N LYS A 81 6.55 -20.01 -15.12
CA LYS A 81 5.56 -20.98 -15.60
C LYS A 81 4.17 -20.52 -15.16
N VAL A 82 3.23 -20.54 -16.09
CA VAL A 82 1.83 -20.21 -15.80
C VAL A 82 1.04 -21.50 -15.90
N ASP A 83 0.52 -21.99 -14.78
CA ASP A 83 -0.50 -23.03 -14.79
C ASP A 83 -1.77 -22.43 -15.40
N GLN A 84 -2.33 -23.07 -16.41
CA GLN A 84 -3.36 -22.58 -17.33
C GLN A 84 -4.37 -21.61 -16.70
N PRO A 85 -4.46 -20.33 -17.13
CA PRO A 85 -5.54 -19.48 -16.75
C PRO A 85 -6.78 -19.79 -17.59
N GLN A 86 -7.87 -20.16 -16.97
CA GLN A 86 -9.19 -20.00 -17.57
C GLN A 86 -9.41 -18.50 -17.80
N GLY A 87 -9.24 -18.05 -19.02
CA GLY A 87 -9.49 -16.76 -19.65
C GLY A 87 -9.81 -15.58 -18.72
N GLY A 88 -8.80 -14.79 -18.34
CA GLY A 88 -8.96 -13.54 -17.61
C GLY A 88 -7.62 -12.89 -17.34
N ALA A 89 -7.60 -11.55 -17.22
CA ALA A 89 -6.46 -10.83 -16.69
C ALA A 89 -6.17 -11.34 -15.27
N PHE A 90 -4.95 -11.80 -15.00
CA PHE A 90 -4.58 -12.23 -13.66
C PHE A 90 -3.65 -11.21 -13.00
N GLN A 91 -3.84 -11.04 -11.72
CA GLN A 91 -3.04 -10.17 -10.89
C GLN A 91 -1.98 -11.04 -10.20
N ILE A 92 -0.73 -10.77 -10.47
CA ILE A 92 0.36 -11.42 -9.73
C ILE A 92 0.37 -10.79 -8.33
N PRO A 93 0.24 -11.57 -7.25
CA PRO A 93 0.30 -11.04 -5.89
C PRO A 93 1.58 -10.22 -5.68
N GLY A 94 1.44 -9.00 -5.17
CA GLY A 94 2.57 -8.08 -4.94
C GLY A 94 2.90 -7.14 -6.11
N LEU A 95 2.31 -7.30 -7.29
CA LEU A 95 2.44 -6.32 -8.37
C LEU A 95 1.19 -5.44 -8.44
N PRO A 96 1.33 -4.10 -8.44
CA PRO A 96 0.20 -3.18 -8.57
C PRO A 96 -0.40 -3.15 -9.99
N PHE A 97 -0.08 -4.14 -10.86
CA PHE A 97 -0.47 -4.17 -12.26
C PHE A 97 -1.14 -5.49 -12.62
N GLN A 98 -2.26 -5.40 -13.36
CA GLN A 98 -2.87 -6.56 -13.99
C GLN A 98 -2.06 -6.93 -15.25
N PHE A 99 -1.68 -8.20 -15.36
CA PHE A 99 -1.08 -8.74 -16.58
C PHE A 99 -2.20 -9.20 -17.52
N VAL A 100 -2.32 -8.53 -18.66
CA VAL A 100 -3.22 -8.94 -19.75
C VAL A 100 -2.35 -9.66 -20.76
N PRO A 101 -2.47 -11.00 -20.92
CA PRO A 101 -1.72 -11.69 -21.95
C PRO A 101 -2.17 -11.20 -23.34
N PRO A 102 -1.27 -11.11 -24.32
CA PRO A 102 -1.67 -10.79 -25.68
C PRO A 102 -2.68 -11.83 -26.14
N GLN A 103 -3.85 -11.42 -26.61
CA GLN A 103 -4.86 -12.30 -27.18
C GLN A 103 -4.30 -12.92 -28.48
N GLY A 104 -3.63 -14.06 -28.35
CA GLY A 104 -3.28 -14.91 -29.45
C GLY A 104 -4.51 -15.67 -29.91
N ARG A 105 -4.80 -15.59 -31.21
CA ARG A 105 -5.85 -16.35 -31.90
C ARG A 105 -5.75 -17.82 -31.56
N GLY A 106 -6.91 -18.43 -31.23
CA GLY A 106 -7.05 -19.82 -30.88
C GLY A 106 -6.26 -20.79 -31.78
N GLY A 107 -5.38 -21.54 -31.14
CA GLY A 107 -4.71 -22.70 -31.69
C GLY A 107 -4.97 -23.86 -30.75
N GLN A 108 -5.49 -24.95 -31.28
CA GLN A 108 -5.75 -26.20 -30.62
C GLN A 108 -4.47 -26.84 -30.07
N GLY A 109 -4.51 -27.23 -28.79
CA GLY A 109 -3.86 -28.42 -28.26
C GLY A 109 -2.34 -28.52 -28.42
N ASN A 110 -1.60 -28.01 -27.44
CA ASN A 110 -0.37 -28.66 -26.96
C ASN A 110 -0.32 -28.46 -25.45
N ASP A 111 -0.17 -29.51 -24.70
CA ASP A 111 0.01 -29.55 -23.24
C ASP A 111 1.41 -29.07 -22.81
N GLU A 112 2.01 -28.13 -23.50
CA GLU A 112 3.24 -27.50 -23.04
C GLU A 112 2.90 -26.39 -22.04
N PRO A 113 3.53 -26.35 -20.87
CA PRO A 113 3.32 -25.30 -19.87
C PRO A 113 3.63 -23.94 -20.50
N GLN A 114 2.65 -23.06 -20.53
CA GLN A 114 2.84 -21.72 -21.04
C GLN A 114 3.79 -20.97 -20.11
N THR A 115 4.82 -20.35 -20.66
CA THR A 115 5.75 -19.51 -19.93
C THR A 115 5.46 -18.04 -20.23
N THR A 116 5.55 -17.19 -19.22
CA THR A 116 5.50 -15.74 -19.37
C THR A 116 6.84 -15.14 -18.96
N GLN A 117 7.17 -13.97 -19.52
CA GLN A 117 8.39 -13.25 -19.19
C GLN A 117 8.08 -12.05 -18.30
N GLY A 118 8.86 -11.88 -17.24
CA GLY A 118 8.89 -10.71 -16.40
C GLY A 118 10.24 -10.02 -16.50
N ALA A 119 10.27 -8.73 -16.18
CA ALA A 119 11.50 -7.96 -16.13
C ALA A 119 11.50 -6.98 -14.96
N GLY A 120 12.68 -6.79 -14.37
CA GLY A 120 12.95 -5.82 -13.33
C GLY A 120 14.37 -5.32 -13.41
N SER A 121 14.82 -4.64 -12.37
CA SER A 121 16.19 -4.18 -12.19
C SER A 121 16.80 -4.81 -10.96
N GLY A 122 18.12 -4.72 -10.88
CA GLY A 122 18.90 -5.04 -9.70
C GLY A 122 20.23 -4.30 -9.73
N PHE A 123 21.02 -4.50 -8.71
CA PHE A 123 22.37 -3.90 -8.67
C PHE A 123 23.34 -4.79 -7.91
N PHE A 124 24.57 -4.81 -8.38
CA PHE A 124 25.67 -5.50 -7.72
C PHE A 124 26.04 -4.83 -6.40
N ILE A 125 26.19 -5.64 -5.36
CA ILE A 125 26.65 -5.24 -4.04
C ILE A 125 28.01 -5.84 -3.66
N SER A 126 28.57 -6.66 -4.57
CA SER A 126 29.88 -7.27 -4.38
C SER A 126 30.56 -7.55 -5.71
N GLN A 127 31.89 -7.56 -5.68
CA GLN A 127 32.72 -7.83 -6.86
C GLN A 127 32.55 -9.26 -7.39
N ASP A 128 32.18 -10.21 -6.54
CA ASP A 128 32.00 -11.61 -6.86
C ASP A 128 30.62 -11.97 -7.41
N GLY A 129 29.72 -10.98 -7.60
CA GLY A 129 28.48 -11.13 -8.37
C GLY A 129 27.21 -11.32 -7.58
N PHE A 130 27.13 -10.90 -6.31
CA PHE A 130 25.86 -10.79 -5.60
C PHE A 130 25.10 -9.55 -6.08
N ILE A 131 23.81 -9.74 -6.34
CA ILE A 131 22.89 -8.71 -6.84
C ILE A 131 21.69 -8.64 -5.92
N VAL A 132 21.30 -7.43 -5.55
CA VAL A 132 20.05 -7.13 -4.84
C VAL A 132 18.97 -6.78 -5.84
N THR A 133 17.76 -7.27 -5.59
CA THR A 133 16.54 -6.93 -6.33
C THR A 133 15.32 -7.08 -5.42
N ASN A 134 14.11 -6.84 -5.94
CA ASN A 134 12.89 -7.13 -5.20
C ASN A 134 12.51 -8.62 -5.26
N ASN A 135 11.84 -9.09 -4.19
CA ASN A 135 11.28 -10.43 -4.14
C ASN A 135 10.28 -10.66 -5.28
N HIS A 136 9.35 -9.71 -5.50
CA HIS A 136 8.32 -9.85 -6.53
C HIS A 136 8.90 -9.96 -7.96
N VAL A 137 10.14 -9.53 -8.20
CA VAL A 137 10.80 -9.70 -9.50
C VAL A 137 11.18 -11.16 -9.75
N VAL A 138 11.57 -11.90 -8.70
CA VAL A 138 12.15 -13.26 -8.83
C VAL A 138 11.35 -14.37 -8.15
N ALA A 139 10.20 -14.05 -7.52
CA ALA A 139 9.47 -14.97 -6.64
C ALA A 139 9.09 -16.29 -7.31
N ASP A 140 8.55 -16.24 -8.53
CA ASP A 140 8.03 -17.39 -9.26
C ASP A 140 8.89 -17.76 -10.47
N ALA A 141 10.14 -17.23 -10.49
CA ALA A 141 11.07 -17.41 -11.59
C ALA A 141 11.56 -18.86 -11.65
N THR A 142 11.40 -19.50 -12.80
CA THR A 142 12.03 -20.79 -13.13
C THR A 142 13.40 -20.62 -13.77
N GLU A 143 13.64 -19.48 -14.39
CA GLU A 143 14.93 -19.08 -14.96
C GLU A 143 15.13 -17.58 -14.69
N ILE A 144 16.36 -17.19 -14.31
CA ILE A 144 16.75 -15.81 -14.08
C ILE A 144 17.96 -15.50 -14.96
N LYS A 145 17.86 -14.43 -15.76
CA LYS A 145 18.96 -13.88 -16.56
C LYS A 145 19.23 -12.45 -16.15
N VAL A 146 20.48 -12.13 -16.05
CA VAL A 146 20.96 -10.77 -15.76
C VAL A 146 21.59 -10.20 -17.02
N LYS A 147 21.08 -9.06 -17.47
CA LYS A 147 21.64 -8.31 -18.59
C LYS A 147 22.34 -7.06 -18.08
N MET A 148 23.63 -6.98 -18.39
CA MET A 148 24.49 -5.90 -17.96
C MET A 148 24.40 -4.70 -18.93
N SER A 149 24.89 -3.54 -18.50
CA SER A 149 24.94 -2.31 -19.31
C SER A 149 25.82 -2.43 -20.56
N ASP A 150 26.80 -3.34 -20.54
CA ASP A 150 27.67 -3.64 -21.70
C ASP A 150 27.05 -4.66 -22.68
N GLY A 151 25.83 -5.12 -22.42
CA GLY A 151 25.09 -6.07 -23.26
C GLY A 151 25.35 -7.54 -22.95
N ARG A 152 26.26 -7.88 -22.03
CA ARG A 152 26.45 -9.27 -21.60
C ARG A 152 25.22 -9.79 -20.86
N GLU A 153 24.83 -11.03 -21.17
CA GLU A 153 23.75 -11.76 -20.48
C GLU A 153 24.36 -12.93 -19.70
N LEU A 154 24.04 -12.99 -18.42
CA LEU A 154 24.55 -14.01 -17.51
C LEU A 154 23.42 -14.75 -16.84
N PRO A 155 23.46 -16.09 -16.74
CA PRO A 155 22.51 -16.83 -15.92
C PRO A 155 22.74 -16.50 -14.44
N ALA A 156 21.66 -16.36 -13.70
CA ALA A 156 21.71 -16.10 -12.28
C ALA A 156 20.95 -17.17 -11.50
N ARG A 157 21.37 -17.40 -10.26
CA ARG A 157 20.68 -18.27 -9.32
C ARG A 157 20.15 -17.46 -8.15
N LEU A 158 18.98 -17.84 -7.67
CA LEU A 158 18.40 -17.29 -6.46
C LEU A 158 19.22 -17.79 -5.25
N ILE A 159 19.69 -16.86 -4.41
CA ILE A 159 20.40 -17.17 -3.17
C ILE A 159 19.42 -17.23 -2.00
N GLY A 160 18.51 -16.23 -1.94
CA GLY A 160 17.48 -16.14 -0.95
C GLY A 160 16.55 -14.98 -1.21
N ARG A 161 15.39 -15.05 -0.61
CA ARG A 161 14.36 -14.00 -0.71
C ARG A 161 13.63 -13.80 0.60
N ASP A 162 13.09 -12.62 0.78
CA ASP A 162 12.27 -12.25 1.89
C ASP A 162 11.00 -11.55 1.41
N PRO A 163 9.89 -12.28 1.31
CA PRO A 163 8.61 -11.71 0.90
C PRO A 163 8.14 -10.57 1.79
N GLY A 164 8.43 -10.62 3.10
CA GLY A 164 7.98 -9.62 4.05
C GLY A 164 8.59 -8.24 3.85
N THR A 165 9.82 -8.13 3.33
CA THR A 165 10.44 -6.85 2.99
C THR A 165 10.52 -6.62 1.49
N ASP A 166 10.00 -7.53 0.68
CA ASP A 166 10.09 -7.50 -0.78
C ASP A 166 11.53 -7.42 -1.30
N LEU A 167 12.47 -8.13 -0.66
CA LEU A 167 13.89 -8.17 -1.05
C LEU A 167 14.30 -9.58 -1.48
N ALA A 168 15.21 -9.64 -2.43
CA ALA A 168 15.87 -10.86 -2.86
C ALA A 168 17.34 -10.63 -3.20
N VAL A 169 18.13 -11.68 -3.08
CA VAL A 169 19.52 -11.74 -3.51
C VAL A 169 19.68 -12.85 -4.54
N ILE A 170 20.22 -12.50 -5.68
CA ILE A 170 20.62 -13.43 -6.75
C ILE A 170 22.11 -13.37 -6.94
N LYS A 171 22.68 -14.38 -7.59
CA LYS A 171 24.12 -14.51 -7.81
C LYS A 171 24.40 -14.89 -9.25
N VAL A 172 25.31 -14.18 -9.89
CA VAL A 172 25.94 -14.57 -11.15
C VAL A 172 27.36 -15.04 -10.91
N GLU A 173 27.89 -15.90 -11.77
CA GLU A 173 29.26 -16.38 -11.68
C GLU A 173 30.22 -15.35 -12.29
N GLY A 174 31.30 -15.06 -11.60
CA GLY A 174 32.33 -14.12 -11.98
C GLY A 174 32.96 -13.42 -10.77
N ASN A 175 33.96 -12.57 -10.99
CA ASN A 175 34.73 -11.95 -9.92
C ASN A 175 35.28 -10.55 -10.24
N ASP A 176 34.71 -9.87 -11.23
CA ASP A 176 35.17 -8.53 -11.62
C ASP A 176 33.99 -7.59 -11.93
N PHE A 177 32.96 -7.65 -11.10
CA PHE A 177 31.80 -6.81 -11.26
C PHE A 177 31.99 -5.47 -10.56
N LYS A 178 31.59 -4.39 -11.23
CA LYS A 178 31.41 -3.10 -10.55
C LYS A 178 30.22 -3.21 -9.61
N TYR A 179 30.36 -2.71 -8.41
CA TYR A 179 29.33 -2.78 -7.37
C TYR A 179 29.17 -1.45 -6.65
N VAL A 180 28.07 -1.28 -5.97
CA VAL A 180 27.74 -0.10 -5.15
C VAL A 180 27.51 -0.52 -3.71
N SER A 181 27.63 0.44 -2.79
CA SER A 181 27.45 0.23 -1.35
C SER A 181 26.19 0.94 -0.83
N PHE A 182 25.62 0.39 0.22
CA PHE A 182 24.57 1.05 0.98
C PHE A 182 25.12 2.25 1.78
N GLU A 183 24.29 3.30 1.92
CA GLU A 183 24.55 4.38 2.86
C GLU A 183 24.40 3.86 4.29
N GLU A 184 25.40 4.11 5.11
CA GLU A 184 25.48 3.61 6.49
C GLU A 184 25.61 4.72 7.53
N THR A 185 25.94 5.94 7.08
CA THR A 185 26.38 7.00 7.99
C THR A 185 25.34 8.05 8.27
N ALA A 186 24.39 8.26 7.35
CA ALA A 186 23.37 9.30 7.47
C ALA A 186 22.02 8.83 6.95
N GLU A 187 20.98 9.02 7.73
CA GLU A 187 19.62 8.84 7.24
C GLU A 187 19.25 9.96 6.26
N PRO A 188 18.64 9.62 5.11
CA PRO A 188 18.13 10.61 4.18
C PRO A 188 17.07 11.48 4.83
N ARG A 189 17.07 12.78 4.54
CA ARG A 189 16.12 13.75 5.07
C ARG A 189 15.13 14.14 3.99
N VAL A 190 13.94 14.53 4.37
CA VAL A 190 12.98 15.12 3.44
C VAL A 190 13.60 16.37 2.81
N GLY A 191 13.58 16.43 1.46
CA GLY A 191 14.21 17.48 0.67
C GLY A 191 15.60 17.13 0.12
N ASP A 192 16.24 16.06 0.58
CA ASP A 192 17.52 15.62 0.00
C ASP A 192 17.33 15.10 -1.42
N TRP A 193 18.23 15.45 -2.33
CA TRP A 193 18.23 14.99 -3.71
C TRP A 193 18.50 13.50 -3.82
N VAL A 194 17.76 12.86 -4.73
CA VAL A 194 17.92 11.43 -5.03
C VAL A 194 17.93 11.15 -6.52
N ILE A 195 18.58 10.04 -6.89
CA ILE A 195 18.59 9.52 -8.26
C ILE A 195 18.14 8.07 -8.18
N ALA A 196 16.99 7.76 -8.80
CA ALA A 196 16.56 6.38 -8.99
C ALA A 196 17.07 5.87 -10.34
N ILE A 197 17.75 4.73 -10.31
CA ILE A 197 18.30 4.12 -11.52
C ILE A 197 17.70 2.73 -11.68
N GLY A 198 17.31 2.42 -12.91
CA GLY A 198 16.93 1.10 -13.35
C GLY A 198 17.50 0.82 -14.73
N ASN A 199 17.32 -0.39 -15.21
CA ASN A 199 17.68 -0.77 -16.57
C ASN A 199 16.49 -1.40 -17.30
N PRO A 200 15.35 -0.66 -17.44
CA PRO A 200 14.20 -1.18 -18.14
C PRO A 200 14.53 -1.45 -19.60
N PHE A 201 14.17 -2.64 -20.08
CA PHE A 201 14.35 -3.06 -21.47
C PHE A 201 15.80 -3.20 -21.95
N GLY A 202 16.80 -3.18 -21.06
CA GLY A 202 18.22 -3.37 -21.42
C GLY A 202 18.79 -2.28 -22.32
N LEU A 203 18.26 -1.07 -22.23
CA LEU A 203 18.64 0.07 -23.08
C LEU A 203 19.83 0.88 -22.51
N GLY A 204 20.58 0.32 -21.56
CA GLY A 204 21.79 0.94 -21.04
C GLY A 204 21.60 1.79 -19.78
N GLY A 205 20.49 1.55 -19.05
CA GLY A 205 20.18 2.28 -17.82
C GLY A 205 19.32 3.52 -18.04
N THR A 206 18.40 3.73 -17.12
CA THR A 206 17.52 4.90 -17.07
C THR A 206 17.64 5.54 -15.69
N ALA A 207 17.97 6.83 -15.66
CA ALA A 207 18.03 7.62 -14.44
C ALA A 207 16.86 8.59 -14.37
N THR A 208 16.24 8.65 -13.19
CA THR A 208 15.27 9.69 -12.85
C THR A 208 15.74 10.39 -11.58
N ALA A 209 15.57 11.69 -11.48
CA ALA A 209 15.98 12.47 -10.32
C ALA A 209 14.77 13.11 -9.64
N GLY A 210 14.90 13.31 -8.36
CA GLY A 210 13.87 13.91 -7.51
C GLY A 210 14.41 14.17 -6.11
N ILE A 211 13.53 14.20 -5.14
CA ILE A 211 13.88 14.37 -3.73
C ILE A 211 13.22 13.30 -2.86
N VAL A 212 13.72 13.14 -1.65
CA VAL A 212 12.99 12.47 -0.59
C VAL A 212 11.78 13.31 -0.23
N SER A 213 10.58 12.82 -0.50
CA SER A 213 9.31 13.53 -0.24
C SER A 213 8.78 13.26 1.16
N ALA A 214 9.00 12.06 1.69
CA ALA A 214 8.60 11.68 3.05
C ALA A 214 9.38 10.44 3.51
N LYS A 215 9.30 10.14 4.81
CA LYS A 215 9.89 8.93 5.43
C LYS A 215 8.81 8.15 6.17
N ALA A 216 9.11 6.90 6.49
CA ALA A 216 8.25 6.02 7.27
C ALA A 216 6.82 5.91 6.71
N ARG A 217 6.71 5.70 5.37
CA ARG A 217 5.43 5.48 4.71
C ARG A 217 4.98 4.04 4.86
N ASP A 218 3.75 3.90 5.34
CA ASP A 218 3.05 2.64 5.45
C ASP A 218 2.22 2.43 4.19
N ILE A 219 2.72 1.59 3.30
CA ILE A 219 2.02 1.24 2.06
C ILE A 219 1.89 -0.27 1.88
N ASP A 220 2.50 -1.04 2.78
CA ASP A 220 2.61 -2.49 2.70
C ASP A 220 1.79 -3.15 3.82
N PRO A 221 0.82 -4.02 3.47
CA PRO A 221 0.06 -4.79 4.46
C PRO A 221 0.93 -5.65 5.39
N SER A 222 2.14 -6.05 4.96
CA SER A 222 3.07 -6.81 5.80
C SER A 222 3.59 -6.01 6.99
N GLY A 223 3.69 -4.68 6.85
CA GLY A 223 4.10 -3.75 7.90
C GLY A 223 5.58 -3.82 8.30
N TYR A 224 6.44 -4.48 7.49
CA TYR A 224 7.86 -4.63 7.84
C TYR A 224 8.75 -3.52 7.30
N ASN A 225 8.31 -2.77 6.30
CA ASN A 225 9.08 -1.67 5.72
C ASN A 225 8.58 -0.29 6.17
N ASP A 226 9.52 0.59 6.48
CA ASP A 226 9.31 2.03 6.62
C ASP A 226 9.76 2.72 5.34
N TYR A 227 8.96 2.65 4.28
CA TYR A 227 9.37 3.13 2.96
C TYR A 227 9.78 4.61 2.96
N ILE A 228 10.82 4.91 2.17
CA ILE A 228 11.16 6.26 1.78
C ILE A 228 10.30 6.62 0.58
N GLN A 229 9.53 7.71 0.68
CA GLN A 229 8.79 8.25 -0.44
C GLN A 229 9.68 9.20 -1.23
N ILE A 230 9.73 9.03 -2.54
CA ILE A 230 10.49 9.86 -3.47
C ILE A 230 9.57 10.34 -4.60
N ASP A 231 9.89 11.49 -5.20
CA ASP A 231 9.20 11.99 -6.39
C ASP A 231 9.98 11.72 -7.69
N ALA A 232 11.19 11.15 -7.61
CA ALA A 232 11.86 10.57 -8.76
C ALA A 232 10.92 9.56 -9.44
N ALA A 233 10.76 9.67 -10.76
CA ALA A 233 9.79 8.86 -11.49
C ALA A 233 10.17 7.37 -11.47
N ILE A 234 9.37 6.56 -10.79
CA ILE A 234 9.46 5.10 -10.81
C ILE A 234 8.41 4.56 -11.75
N ASN A 235 8.81 3.70 -12.67
CA ASN A 235 7.96 3.02 -13.65
C ASN A 235 8.34 1.55 -13.74
N ARG A 236 7.58 0.77 -14.52
CA ARG A 236 7.90 -0.64 -14.81
C ARG A 236 9.32 -0.79 -15.29
N GLY A 237 10.07 -1.68 -14.67
CA GLY A 237 11.47 -1.96 -14.95
C GLY A 237 12.46 -1.29 -14.00
N ASN A 238 12.07 -0.26 -13.23
CA ASN A 238 12.93 0.33 -12.20
C ASN A 238 12.86 -0.43 -10.86
N SER A 239 11.82 -1.27 -10.64
CA SER A 239 11.68 -2.08 -9.42
C SER A 239 12.88 -2.98 -9.22
N GLY A 240 13.41 -3.03 -8.01
CA GLY A 240 14.64 -3.73 -7.63
C GLY A 240 15.93 -2.95 -7.91
N GLY A 241 15.87 -1.87 -8.68
CA GLY A 241 16.99 -0.96 -8.89
C GLY A 241 17.26 -0.06 -7.68
N PRO A 242 18.44 0.56 -7.61
CA PRO A 242 18.82 1.41 -6.48
C PRO A 242 18.29 2.84 -6.62
N THR A 243 17.98 3.44 -5.46
CA THR A 243 17.91 4.90 -5.28
C THR A 243 19.18 5.36 -4.59
N PHE A 244 19.87 6.32 -5.20
CA PHE A 244 21.12 6.89 -4.71
C PHE A 244 20.96 8.29 -4.13
N ASP A 245 21.84 8.65 -3.20
CA ASP A 245 22.09 10.03 -2.82
C ASP A 245 22.99 10.74 -3.85
N ILE A 246 23.28 12.01 -3.61
CA ILE A 246 24.16 12.82 -4.45
C ILE A 246 25.65 12.40 -4.39
N HIS A 247 26.01 11.45 -3.54
CA HIS A 247 27.35 10.88 -3.43
C HIS A 247 27.48 9.50 -4.09
N GLY A 248 26.40 9.00 -4.73
CA GLY A 248 26.35 7.69 -5.37
C GLY A 248 26.24 6.51 -4.39
N ARG A 249 25.79 6.74 -3.17
CA ARG A 249 25.54 5.70 -2.18
C ARG A 249 24.06 5.30 -2.23
N VAL A 250 23.78 4.01 -2.10
CA VAL A 250 22.41 3.49 -2.12
C VAL A 250 21.70 3.85 -0.82
N ILE A 251 20.66 4.67 -0.92
CA ILE A 251 19.80 5.03 0.22
C ILE A 251 18.53 4.17 0.27
N GLY A 252 18.21 3.45 -0.82
CA GLY A 252 17.07 2.55 -0.85
C GLY A 252 17.00 1.72 -2.13
N VAL A 253 16.09 0.74 -2.11
CA VAL A 253 15.76 -0.15 -3.25
C VAL A 253 14.38 0.21 -3.76
N ASN A 254 14.27 0.61 -5.04
CA ASN A 254 12.98 0.95 -5.66
C ASN A 254 12.04 -0.25 -5.59
N SER A 255 10.83 -0.09 -5.08
CA SER A 255 9.90 -1.21 -4.91
C SER A 255 8.53 -0.94 -5.54
N ALA A 256 7.87 0.14 -5.16
CA ALA A 256 6.47 0.37 -5.51
C ALA A 256 6.21 1.82 -5.94
N ILE A 257 5.03 2.03 -6.54
CA ILE A 257 4.45 3.36 -6.80
C ILE A 257 3.02 3.42 -6.29
N TYR A 258 2.58 4.59 -5.89
CA TYR A 258 1.16 4.87 -5.81
C TYR A 258 0.73 5.50 -7.13
N SER A 259 -0.20 4.84 -7.84
CA SER A 259 -0.63 5.32 -9.15
C SER A 259 -2.06 4.90 -9.46
N PRO A 260 -2.97 5.84 -9.76
CA PRO A 260 -4.32 5.54 -10.24
C PRO A 260 -4.34 5.00 -11.67
N THR A 261 -3.28 5.25 -12.45
CA THR A 261 -3.23 4.98 -13.91
C THR A 261 -2.19 3.92 -14.28
N GLY A 262 -1.38 3.46 -13.31
CA GLY A 262 -0.29 2.51 -13.55
C GLY A 262 1.05 3.13 -13.99
N GLY A 263 1.10 4.44 -14.28
CA GLY A 263 2.33 5.19 -14.53
C GLY A 263 2.72 6.07 -13.36
N SER A 264 3.96 6.58 -13.35
CA SER A 264 4.44 7.47 -12.28
C SER A 264 3.64 8.77 -12.24
N VAL A 265 3.21 9.15 -11.03
CA VAL A 265 2.57 10.43 -10.71
C VAL A 265 3.39 11.23 -9.69
N GLY A 266 4.69 10.92 -9.53
CA GLY A 266 5.57 11.55 -8.55
C GLY A 266 5.44 10.98 -7.13
N ILE A 267 4.90 9.77 -6.99
CA ILE A 267 4.79 9.07 -5.70
C ILE A 267 5.42 7.70 -5.85
N GLY A 268 6.71 7.62 -5.65
CA GLY A 268 7.51 6.40 -5.64
C GLY A 268 7.93 6.03 -4.23
N PHE A 269 8.24 4.75 -4.02
CA PHE A 269 8.63 4.20 -2.73
C PHE A 269 9.86 3.33 -2.86
N ALA A 270 10.83 3.56 -1.97
CA ALA A 270 12.05 2.77 -1.88
C ALA A 270 12.16 2.13 -0.48
N ILE A 271 12.59 0.87 -0.45
CA ILE A 271 12.94 0.16 0.78
C ILE A 271 14.23 0.79 1.33
N PRO A 272 14.28 1.24 2.60
CA PRO A 272 15.47 1.90 3.16
C PRO A 272 16.74 1.06 3.11
N ALA A 273 17.88 1.71 2.95
CA ALA A 273 19.19 1.06 2.83
C ALA A 273 19.57 0.22 4.06
N ASP A 274 19.25 0.65 5.27
CA ASP A 274 19.50 -0.09 6.52
C ASP A 274 18.75 -1.42 6.56
N THR A 275 17.47 -1.39 6.16
CA THR A 275 16.65 -2.59 6.00
C THR A 275 17.22 -3.48 4.90
N ALA A 276 17.50 -2.91 3.72
CA ALA A 276 18.03 -3.65 2.58
C ALA A 276 19.36 -4.32 2.92
N LYS A 277 20.29 -3.60 3.57
CA LYS A 277 21.59 -4.13 4.01
C LYS A 277 21.40 -5.31 4.98
N THR A 278 20.63 -5.10 6.05
CA THR A 278 20.41 -6.11 7.08
C THR A 278 19.84 -7.42 6.51
N ILE A 279 18.86 -7.31 5.63
CA ILE A 279 18.21 -8.46 5.02
C ILE A 279 19.15 -9.14 4.01
N THR A 280 19.77 -8.39 3.11
CA THR A 280 20.65 -8.94 2.08
C THR A 280 21.88 -9.64 2.65
N GLU A 281 22.51 -9.11 3.70
CA GLU A 281 23.62 -9.78 4.39
C GLU A 281 23.21 -11.15 4.97
N ARG A 282 22.00 -11.27 5.53
CA ARG A 282 21.50 -12.54 6.02
C ARG A 282 21.22 -13.52 4.89
N LEU A 283 20.59 -13.04 3.81
CA LEU A 283 20.31 -13.86 2.62
C LEU A 283 21.59 -14.37 1.96
N MET A 284 22.63 -13.52 1.84
CA MET A 284 23.94 -13.92 1.30
C MET A 284 24.60 -15.05 2.11
N ARG A 285 24.37 -15.11 3.42
CA ARG A 285 24.85 -16.18 4.29
C ARG A 285 23.97 -17.44 4.24
N GLY A 286 22.94 -17.48 3.35
CA GLY A 286 21.99 -18.59 3.24
C GLY A 286 21.04 -18.71 4.43
N GLN A 287 20.87 -17.64 5.20
CA GLN A 287 19.97 -17.63 6.37
C GLN A 287 18.54 -17.25 5.92
N SER A 288 17.55 -17.98 6.42
CA SER A 288 16.15 -17.59 6.29
C SER A 288 15.87 -16.37 7.17
N ILE A 289 14.94 -15.55 6.72
CA ILE A 289 14.44 -14.41 7.50
C ILE A 289 13.26 -14.89 8.35
N GLU A 290 13.59 -15.45 9.50
CA GLU A 290 12.57 -15.85 10.48
C GLU A 290 12.08 -14.64 11.25
N ARG A 291 10.76 -14.51 11.38
CA ARG A 291 10.11 -13.46 12.15
C ARG A 291 9.24 -14.02 13.24
N GLY A 292 9.24 -13.34 14.38
CA GLY A 292 8.31 -13.63 15.44
C GLY A 292 6.87 -13.44 15.01
N TYR A 293 6.02 -14.34 15.43
CA TYR A 293 4.59 -14.31 15.17
C TYR A 293 3.82 -14.48 16.47
N VAL A 294 2.82 -13.63 16.67
CA VAL A 294 1.97 -13.71 17.88
C VAL A 294 0.50 -13.98 17.55
N GLY A 295 0.10 -13.88 16.29
CA GLY A 295 -1.29 -14.13 15.87
C GLY A 295 -2.23 -13.00 16.26
N LEU A 296 -1.87 -11.76 15.93
CA LEU A 296 -2.68 -10.56 16.17
C LEU A 296 -2.92 -9.82 14.88
N GLY A 297 -4.18 -9.44 14.62
CA GLY A 297 -4.51 -8.38 13.69
C GLY A 297 -4.49 -7.04 14.42
N LEU A 298 -3.65 -6.13 13.94
CA LEU A 298 -3.40 -4.82 14.54
C LEU A 298 -3.87 -3.71 13.61
N ARG A 299 -4.48 -2.67 14.19
CA ARG A 299 -4.92 -1.50 13.43
C ARG A 299 -4.60 -0.19 14.14
N THR A 300 -4.07 0.77 13.41
CA THR A 300 -4.00 2.16 13.84
C THR A 300 -5.31 2.85 13.54
N LEU A 301 -5.92 3.48 14.54
CA LEU A 301 -7.17 4.19 14.37
C LEU A 301 -6.94 5.65 13.98
N SER A 302 -7.94 6.23 13.33
CA SER A 302 -8.03 7.68 13.12
C SER A 302 -8.21 8.42 14.46
N PRO A 303 -7.95 9.74 14.53
CA PRO A 303 -8.20 10.54 15.73
C PRO A 303 -9.63 10.38 16.28
N ASP A 304 -10.64 10.38 15.39
CA ASP A 304 -12.05 10.18 15.79
C ASP A 304 -12.30 8.73 16.28
N GLY A 305 -11.55 7.74 15.74
CA GLY A 305 -11.59 6.36 16.19
C GLY A 305 -11.05 6.19 17.62
N TRP A 306 -9.95 6.85 17.95
CA TRP A 306 -9.42 6.87 19.32
C TRP A 306 -10.39 7.54 20.29
N GLU A 307 -10.97 8.67 19.91
CA GLU A 307 -11.97 9.36 20.71
C GLU A 307 -13.22 8.49 20.97
N ALA A 308 -13.67 7.70 19.98
CA ALA A 308 -14.77 6.75 20.15
C ALA A 308 -14.46 5.66 21.19
N LEU A 309 -13.19 5.29 21.37
CA LEU A 309 -12.74 4.37 22.41
C LEU A 309 -12.46 5.07 23.75
N GLY A 310 -12.68 6.39 23.85
CA GLY A 310 -12.39 7.18 25.06
C GLY A 310 -10.92 7.48 25.27
N GLN A 311 -10.12 7.43 24.18
CA GLN A 311 -8.71 7.82 24.21
C GLN A 311 -8.50 9.20 23.63
N PRO A 312 -7.42 9.91 23.94
CA PRO A 312 -7.04 11.16 23.29
C PRO A 312 -6.92 10.99 21.77
N LYS A 313 -7.23 12.02 20.99
CA LYS A 313 -7.16 11.98 19.51
C LYS A 313 -5.75 11.69 18.98
N ASP A 314 -4.73 12.07 19.72
CA ASP A 314 -3.32 11.84 19.41
C ASP A 314 -2.74 10.60 20.10
N PHE A 315 -3.61 9.68 20.58
CA PHE A 315 -3.22 8.47 21.25
C PHE A 315 -2.22 7.67 20.40
N LYS A 316 -1.19 7.14 21.06
CA LYS A 316 -0.16 6.29 20.44
C LYS A 316 -0.38 4.85 20.84
N GLY A 317 -0.46 3.97 19.84
CA GLY A 317 -0.71 2.55 20.04
C GLY A 317 -1.41 1.92 18.86
N ALA A 318 -1.79 0.66 19.00
CA ALA A 318 -2.55 -0.11 18.03
C ALA A 318 -3.74 -0.81 18.70
N LEU A 319 -4.87 -0.78 18.04
CA LEU A 319 -6.04 -1.60 18.43
C LEU A 319 -5.77 -3.05 18.02
N ILE A 320 -5.99 -3.99 18.93
CA ILE A 320 -6.04 -5.41 18.61
C ILE A 320 -7.43 -5.72 18.04
N GLU A 321 -7.46 -5.86 16.73
CA GLU A 321 -8.71 -6.07 15.96
C GLU A 321 -9.10 -7.53 15.88
N SER A 322 -8.10 -8.43 15.82
CA SER A 322 -8.31 -9.87 15.81
C SER A 322 -7.21 -10.59 16.58
N VAL A 323 -7.55 -11.75 17.10
CA VAL A 323 -6.63 -12.69 17.78
C VAL A 323 -6.86 -14.05 17.15
N THR A 324 -5.80 -14.63 16.59
CA THR A 324 -5.86 -15.97 15.98
C THR A 324 -6.23 -17.00 17.06
N GLU A 325 -7.28 -17.76 16.82
CA GLU A 325 -7.73 -18.83 17.72
C GLU A 325 -6.60 -19.86 17.91
N ASP A 326 -6.38 -20.29 19.15
CA ASP A 326 -5.26 -21.16 19.53
C ASP A 326 -3.87 -20.63 19.14
N GLY A 327 -3.77 -19.35 18.76
CA GLY A 327 -2.51 -18.69 18.46
C GLY A 327 -1.70 -18.32 19.72
N PRO A 328 -0.45 -17.88 19.54
CA PRO A 328 0.41 -17.50 20.67
C PRO A 328 -0.20 -16.44 21.59
N ALA A 329 -0.79 -15.39 21.02
CA ALA A 329 -1.43 -14.31 21.78
C ALA A 329 -2.70 -14.76 22.50
N SER A 330 -3.52 -15.61 21.86
CA SER A 330 -4.73 -16.20 22.44
C SER A 330 -4.36 -16.99 23.70
N ARG A 331 -3.36 -17.85 23.62
CA ARG A 331 -2.87 -18.65 24.80
C ARG A 331 -2.31 -17.78 25.91
N ALA A 332 -1.79 -16.61 25.60
CA ALA A 332 -1.29 -15.64 26.59
C ALA A 332 -2.39 -14.74 27.17
N GLY A 333 -3.64 -14.90 26.75
CA GLY A 333 -4.77 -14.15 27.23
C GLY A 333 -4.93 -12.75 26.65
N VAL A 334 -4.35 -12.48 25.49
CA VAL A 334 -4.60 -11.25 24.71
C VAL A 334 -6.03 -11.32 24.18
N GLN A 335 -6.73 -10.20 24.19
CA GLN A 335 -8.14 -10.11 23.78
C GLN A 335 -8.34 -9.08 22.67
N VAL A 336 -9.34 -9.34 21.85
CA VAL A 336 -9.82 -8.36 20.86
C VAL A 336 -10.36 -7.14 21.61
N GLY A 337 -9.94 -5.94 21.18
CA GLY A 337 -10.27 -4.69 21.88
C GLY A 337 -9.16 -4.16 22.77
N ASP A 338 -8.17 -4.96 23.11
CA ASP A 338 -6.98 -4.47 23.82
C ASP A 338 -6.27 -3.39 22.97
N LEU A 339 -5.73 -2.36 23.63
CA LEU A 339 -4.90 -1.34 23.01
C LEU A 339 -3.43 -1.64 23.28
N LEU A 340 -2.70 -2.09 22.28
CA LEU A 340 -1.27 -2.37 22.38
C LEU A 340 -0.49 -1.07 22.39
N VAL A 341 0.25 -0.81 23.46
CA VAL A 341 1.01 0.44 23.70
C VAL A 341 2.50 0.21 23.86
N GLY A 342 2.93 -1.03 23.96
CA GLY A 342 4.35 -1.36 24.11
C GLY A 342 4.68 -2.81 23.76
N VAL A 343 5.88 -3.02 23.23
CA VAL A 343 6.47 -4.34 22.94
C VAL A 343 7.88 -4.37 23.49
N ASN A 344 8.17 -5.35 24.36
CA ASN A 344 9.46 -5.54 25.02
C ASN A 344 9.99 -4.29 25.77
N GLY A 345 9.07 -3.52 26.40
CA GLY A 345 9.40 -2.30 27.15
C GLY A 345 9.62 -1.07 26.27
N GLN A 346 9.43 -1.18 24.97
CA GLN A 346 9.50 -0.06 24.05
C GLN A 346 8.08 0.36 23.64
N ALA A 347 7.76 1.64 23.75
CA ALA A 347 6.45 2.17 23.36
C ALA A 347 6.19 1.97 21.87
N VAL A 348 4.95 1.72 21.48
CA VAL A 348 4.49 1.59 20.09
C VAL A 348 3.62 2.78 19.74
N ALA A 349 3.89 3.43 18.64
CA ALA A 349 3.09 4.56 18.16
C ALA A 349 1.90 4.14 17.27
N ASN A 350 2.01 3.00 16.58
CA ASN A 350 1.02 2.53 15.61
C ASN A 350 1.14 1.02 15.39
N SER A 351 0.23 0.45 14.59
CA SER A 351 0.19 -0.99 14.27
C SER A 351 1.44 -1.50 13.56
N GLN A 352 2.02 -0.71 12.66
CA GLN A 352 3.24 -1.08 11.93
C GLN A 352 4.43 -1.21 12.86
N GLU A 353 4.66 -0.20 13.72
CA GLU A 353 5.74 -0.27 14.68
C GLU A 353 5.61 -1.48 15.58
N ALA A 354 4.37 -1.82 16.00
CA ALA A 354 4.09 -3.04 16.73
C ALA A 354 4.47 -4.30 15.93
N THR A 355 4.07 -4.39 14.67
CA THR A 355 4.38 -5.50 13.77
C THR A 355 5.90 -5.67 13.60
N ARG A 356 6.64 -4.58 13.35
CA ARG A 356 8.11 -4.64 13.24
C ARG A 356 8.77 -5.11 14.52
N ARG A 357 8.34 -4.59 15.68
CA ARG A 357 8.91 -4.99 16.97
C ARG A 357 8.64 -6.44 17.31
N VAL A 358 7.45 -6.95 17.00
CA VAL A 358 7.12 -8.37 17.12
C VAL A 358 7.95 -9.20 16.15
N GLY A 359 8.02 -8.76 14.87
CA GLY A 359 8.79 -9.44 13.82
C GLY A 359 10.31 -9.45 14.04
N ALA A 360 10.85 -8.55 14.87
CA ALA A 360 12.26 -8.54 15.24
C ALA A 360 12.65 -9.71 16.17
N ALA A 361 11.69 -10.31 16.88
CA ALA A 361 11.89 -11.50 17.68
C ALA A 361 12.02 -12.75 16.78
N LYS A 362 12.56 -13.84 17.32
CA LYS A 362 12.61 -15.16 16.69
C LYS A 362 11.44 -16.03 17.14
N PRO A 363 11.06 -17.04 16.37
CA PRO A 363 10.17 -18.08 16.86
C PRO A 363 10.75 -18.71 18.16
N GLY A 364 9.89 -18.84 19.17
CA GLY A 364 10.28 -19.34 20.50
C GLY A 364 10.69 -18.29 21.52
N ASP A 365 10.99 -17.05 21.11
CA ASP A 365 11.27 -15.96 22.02
C ASP A 365 10.03 -15.55 22.82
N THR A 366 10.23 -15.04 24.03
CA THR A 366 9.16 -14.46 24.84
C THR A 366 9.05 -12.97 24.52
N ILE A 367 7.93 -12.57 23.97
CA ILE A 367 7.59 -11.19 23.65
C ILE A 367 6.68 -10.65 24.75
N ARG A 368 7.08 -9.54 25.36
CA ARG A 368 6.29 -8.86 26.39
C ARG A 368 5.43 -7.78 25.71
N LEU A 369 4.11 -8.00 25.71
CA LEU A 369 3.14 -7.06 25.19
C LEU A 369 2.57 -6.22 26.33
N GLU A 370 2.60 -4.91 26.21
CA GLU A 370 1.95 -3.96 27.11
C GLU A 370 0.66 -3.48 26.48
N VAL A 371 -0.46 -3.83 27.11
CA VAL A 371 -1.79 -3.51 26.61
C VAL A 371 -2.58 -2.66 27.62
N ILE A 372 -3.54 -1.88 27.12
CA ILE A 372 -4.56 -1.25 27.94
C ILE A 372 -5.87 -2.00 27.69
N ARG A 373 -6.42 -2.57 28.75
CA ARG A 373 -7.73 -3.24 28.78
C ARG A 373 -8.58 -2.61 29.89
N ASP A 374 -9.81 -2.19 29.56
CA ASP A 374 -10.73 -1.53 30.52
C ASP A 374 -10.06 -0.36 31.28
N GLY A 375 -9.24 0.43 30.56
CA GLY A 375 -8.52 1.57 31.13
C GLY A 375 -7.31 1.22 32.01
N ARG A 376 -6.98 -0.07 32.15
CA ARG A 376 -5.85 -0.53 32.98
C ARG A 376 -4.72 -1.10 32.12
N ARG A 377 -3.49 -0.70 32.43
CA ARG A 377 -2.30 -1.31 31.81
C ARG A 377 -2.07 -2.71 32.35
N GLN A 378 -1.81 -3.63 31.42
CA GLN A 378 -1.46 -5.02 31.69
C GLN A 378 -0.26 -5.41 30.85
N THR A 379 0.56 -6.32 31.38
CA THR A 379 1.70 -6.89 30.65
C THR A 379 1.43 -8.37 30.45
N LEU A 380 1.46 -8.80 29.18
CA LEU A 380 1.22 -10.18 28.78
C LEU A 380 2.49 -10.74 28.13
N ASN A 381 2.93 -11.91 28.58
CA ASN A 381 4.09 -12.58 28.03
C ASN A 381 3.62 -13.58 26.97
N VAL A 382 3.97 -13.34 25.73
CA VAL A 382 3.58 -14.16 24.59
C VAL A 382 4.79 -14.91 24.05
N ARG A 383 4.74 -16.22 24.00
CA ARG A 383 5.78 -17.03 23.35
C ARG A 383 5.56 -16.97 21.83
N SER A 384 6.50 -16.36 21.13
CA SER A 384 6.45 -16.21 19.67
C SER A 384 6.36 -17.57 18.98
N GLY A 385 5.52 -17.68 17.98
CA GLY A 385 5.45 -18.79 17.05
C GLY A 385 6.17 -18.48 15.72
N THR A 386 6.13 -19.43 14.82
CA THR A 386 6.51 -19.22 13.42
C THR A 386 5.34 -18.59 12.68
N ARG A 387 5.60 -17.58 11.86
CA ARG A 387 4.55 -16.96 11.02
C ARG A 387 4.08 -17.99 9.99
N PRO A 388 2.78 -18.25 9.89
CA PRO A 388 2.22 -19.03 8.79
C PRO A 388 2.52 -18.40 7.43
N SER A 389 2.47 -19.18 6.35
CA SER A 389 2.56 -18.64 4.99
C SER A 389 1.38 -17.72 4.68
N GLU A 390 1.53 -16.83 3.69
CA GLU A 390 0.43 -15.93 3.28
C GLU A 390 -0.81 -16.72 2.82
N GLU A 391 -0.62 -17.89 2.20
CA GLU A 391 -1.70 -18.78 1.80
C GLU A 391 -2.45 -19.37 3.00
N GLU A 392 -1.73 -19.77 4.06
CA GLU A 392 -2.33 -20.26 5.31
C GLU A 392 -3.03 -19.14 6.07
N LEU A 393 -2.50 -17.91 6.04
CA LEU A 393 -3.15 -16.74 6.65
C LEU A 393 -4.44 -16.39 5.91
N ALA A 394 -4.46 -16.37 4.59
CA ALA A 394 -5.63 -16.12 3.78
C ALA A 394 -6.72 -17.20 4.00
N ALA A 395 -6.33 -18.47 4.06
CA ALA A 395 -7.24 -19.59 4.35
C ALA A 395 -7.84 -19.51 5.77
N SER A 396 -7.10 -18.97 6.75
CA SER A 396 -7.59 -18.83 8.12
C SER A 396 -8.61 -17.68 8.29
N GLU A 397 -8.56 -16.66 7.44
CA GLU A 397 -9.54 -15.57 7.42
C GLU A 397 -10.90 -16.03 6.86
N GLU A 398 -10.95 -17.04 6.00
CA GLU A 398 -12.19 -17.62 5.45
C GLU A 398 -12.88 -18.63 6.39
N GLY A 399 -12.19 -19.14 7.41
CA GLY A 399 -12.62 -20.31 8.22
C GLY A 399 -13.42 -20.05 9.49
N GLY A 400 -13.72 -18.83 9.86
CA GLY A 400 -14.45 -18.48 11.11
C GLY A 400 -15.91 -18.92 11.11
N SER A 401 -16.19 -20.17 11.43
CA SER A 401 -17.54 -20.74 11.54
C SER A 401 -18.04 -20.65 12.98
N ALA A 402 -18.98 -19.76 13.28
CA ALA A 402 -19.75 -19.77 14.51
C ALA A 402 -21.21 -20.10 14.22
N ASN A 403 -21.73 -21.04 15.00
CA ASN A 403 -23.07 -21.61 14.91
C ASN A 403 -24.19 -20.56 15.08
N PRO A 404 -25.25 -20.54 14.27
CA PRO A 404 -26.30 -19.52 14.37
C PRO A 404 -27.39 -19.91 15.38
N GLY A 405 -27.53 -19.06 16.40
CA GLY A 405 -28.77 -19.06 17.22
C GLY A 405 -29.95 -18.50 16.43
N GLN A 406 -31.06 -19.20 16.47
CA GLN A 406 -32.31 -18.83 15.82
C GLN A 406 -32.93 -17.58 16.48
N SER A 407 -33.12 -16.52 15.70
CA SER A 407 -33.94 -15.38 16.08
C SER A 407 -34.87 -14.99 14.92
N GLN A 408 -36.13 -14.74 15.21
CA GLN A 408 -37.20 -14.43 14.25
C GLN A 408 -37.01 -13.03 13.60
N PRO A 409 -37.52 -12.80 12.38
CA PRO A 409 -37.41 -11.54 11.68
C PRO A 409 -38.30 -10.46 12.29
N GLY A 410 -37.72 -9.49 12.98
CA GLY A 410 -38.36 -8.26 13.42
C GLY A 410 -38.18 -7.13 12.38
N GLN A 411 -39.14 -6.18 12.35
CA GLN A 411 -39.03 -4.91 11.67
C GLN A 411 -37.71 -4.25 12.11
N GLY A 412 -36.90 -3.76 11.12
CA GLY A 412 -35.58 -3.19 11.37
C GLY A 412 -35.66 -2.04 12.39
N ASP A 413 -34.90 -2.18 13.47
CA ASP A 413 -34.73 -1.13 14.47
C ASP A 413 -33.81 -0.02 13.91
N THR A 414 -34.26 1.24 13.99
CA THR A 414 -33.44 2.38 13.62
C THR A 414 -32.59 2.82 14.81
N ILE A 415 -31.25 2.81 14.64
CA ILE A 415 -30.28 3.19 15.66
C ILE A 415 -29.28 4.15 15.01
N GLU A 416 -29.18 5.39 15.50
CA GLU A 416 -28.27 6.46 14.97
C GLU A 416 -28.38 6.64 13.44
N GLY A 417 -29.58 6.58 12.87
CA GLY A 417 -29.84 6.72 11.43
C GLY A 417 -29.58 5.45 10.61
N LEU A 418 -29.31 4.31 11.27
CA LEU A 418 -29.12 3.00 10.64
C LEU A 418 -30.33 2.11 10.97
N ALA A 419 -31.07 1.70 9.96
CA ALA A 419 -32.05 0.62 10.11
C ALA A 419 -31.33 -0.72 10.00
N VAL A 420 -31.34 -1.51 11.07
CA VAL A 420 -30.58 -2.76 11.13
C VAL A 420 -31.50 -3.94 11.47
N THR A 421 -31.14 -5.12 10.99
CA THR A 421 -31.82 -6.38 11.32
C THR A 421 -30.82 -7.51 11.52
N ALA A 422 -31.20 -8.53 12.28
CA ALA A 422 -30.37 -9.73 12.39
C ALA A 422 -30.22 -10.43 11.04
N ILE A 423 -29.08 -11.11 10.84
CA ILE A 423 -28.79 -11.84 9.61
C ILE A 423 -29.60 -13.14 9.58
N THR A 424 -30.75 -13.08 8.92
CA THR A 424 -31.60 -14.24 8.63
C THR A 424 -31.22 -14.90 7.31
N PRO A 425 -31.66 -16.15 7.03
CA PRO A 425 -31.47 -16.76 5.72
C PRO A 425 -31.94 -15.88 4.54
N ALA A 426 -33.09 -15.21 4.73
CA ALA A 426 -33.65 -14.27 3.76
C ALA A 426 -32.78 -13.03 3.57
N ALA A 427 -32.22 -12.49 4.64
CA ALA A 427 -31.28 -11.37 4.57
C ALA A 427 -29.94 -11.80 3.90
N ARG A 428 -29.47 -13.01 4.20
CA ARG A 428 -28.28 -13.57 3.52
C ARG A 428 -28.46 -13.64 2.01
N SER A 429 -29.56 -14.22 1.56
CA SER A 429 -29.89 -14.32 0.13
C SER A 429 -30.04 -12.95 -0.52
N ARG A 430 -30.76 -12.03 0.16
CA ARG A 430 -31.01 -10.68 -0.37
C ARG A 430 -29.75 -9.85 -0.57
N PHE A 431 -28.79 -9.95 0.36
CA PHE A 431 -27.56 -9.15 0.35
C PHE A 431 -26.33 -9.95 -0.04
N SER A 432 -26.48 -11.19 -0.52
CA SER A 432 -25.39 -12.11 -0.92
C SER A 432 -24.32 -12.27 0.15
N LEU A 433 -24.73 -12.42 1.43
CA LEU A 433 -23.81 -12.51 2.56
C LEU A 433 -23.26 -13.92 2.71
N PRO A 434 -21.93 -14.13 2.83
CA PRO A 434 -21.33 -15.42 3.11
C PRO A 434 -21.85 -16.05 4.40
N ALA A 435 -21.83 -17.39 4.49
CA ALA A 435 -22.31 -18.14 5.65
C ALA A 435 -21.54 -17.79 6.94
N SER A 436 -20.25 -17.47 6.81
CA SER A 436 -19.35 -17.11 7.91
C SER A 436 -19.60 -15.74 8.53
N VAL A 437 -20.41 -14.87 7.90
CA VAL A 437 -20.66 -13.51 8.39
C VAL A 437 -21.72 -13.51 9.47
N ASN A 438 -21.37 -13.00 10.64
CA ASN A 438 -22.26 -12.79 11.79
C ASN A 438 -22.37 -11.30 12.11
N GLY A 439 -23.49 -10.86 12.64
CA GLY A 439 -23.73 -9.47 12.96
C GLY A 439 -25.15 -9.02 12.70
N VAL A 440 -25.34 -7.73 12.52
CA VAL A 440 -26.58 -7.12 12.05
C VAL A 440 -26.35 -6.49 10.66
N VAL A 441 -27.26 -6.75 9.73
CA VAL A 441 -27.20 -6.16 8.40
C VAL A 441 -27.98 -4.84 8.38
N ILE A 442 -27.37 -3.84 7.73
CA ILE A 442 -28.01 -2.55 7.49
C ILE A 442 -29.02 -2.75 6.35
N THR A 443 -30.28 -2.42 6.61
CA THR A 443 -31.37 -2.54 5.64
C THR A 443 -31.74 -1.21 5.01
N ASN A 444 -31.51 -0.10 5.73
CA ASN A 444 -31.71 1.27 5.25
C ASN A 444 -30.80 2.24 6.01
N VAL A 445 -30.49 3.37 5.40
CA VAL A 445 -29.71 4.48 6.00
C VAL A 445 -30.53 5.75 5.84
N GLU A 446 -30.78 6.43 6.95
CA GLU A 446 -31.54 7.68 6.97
C GLU A 446 -30.75 8.79 6.26
N GLN A 447 -31.41 9.45 5.30
CA GLN A 447 -30.78 10.55 4.55
C GLN A 447 -30.44 11.71 5.48
N GLY A 448 -29.24 12.31 5.28
CA GLY A 448 -28.77 13.40 6.13
C GLY A 448 -28.20 12.98 7.48
N SER A 449 -28.31 11.68 7.87
CA SER A 449 -27.71 11.17 9.10
C SER A 449 -26.18 11.18 9.07
N ALA A 450 -25.54 11.06 10.24
CA ALA A 450 -24.08 10.86 10.31
C ALA A 450 -23.64 9.60 9.58
N ALA A 451 -24.43 8.54 9.64
CA ALA A 451 -24.20 7.29 8.93
C ALA A 451 -24.22 7.48 7.40
N ALA A 452 -25.18 8.25 6.86
CA ALA A 452 -25.22 8.55 5.43
C ALA A 452 -23.98 9.30 4.96
N ARG A 453 -23.52 10.30 5.72
CA ARG A 453 -22.30 11.05 5.42
C ARG A 453 -21.03 10.20 5.46
N LEU A 454 -21.00 9.15 6.26
CA LEU A 454 -19.89 8.19 6.34
C LEU A 454 -19.95 7.11 5.26
N GLY A 455 -20.96 7.14 4.38
CA GLY A 455 -21.07 6.21 3.26
C GLY A 455 -21.62 4.83 3.63
N PHE A 456 -22.30 4.70 4.77
CA PHE A 456 -23.01 3.46 5.09
C PHE A 456 -24.08 3.16 4.04
N GLN A 457 -24.20 1.88 3.68
CA GLN A 457 -25.15 1.44 2.65
C GLN A 457 -25.92 0.18 3.10
N PRO A 458 -27.13 -0.03 2.57
CA PRO A 458 -27.82 -1.29 2.73
C PRO A 458 -26.96 -2.47 2.25
N GLY A 459 -26.95 -3.56 3.03
CA GLY A 459 -26.12 -4.73 2.77
C GLY A 459 -24.80 -4.75 3.55
N PHE A 460 -24.34 -3.63 4.09
CA PHE A 460 -23.20 -3.64 5.01
C PHE A 460 -23.60 -4.31 6.33
N VAL A 461 -22.64 -4.99 6.97
CA VAL A 461 -22.88 -5.73 8.21
C VAL A 461 -22.06 -5.12 9.35
N ILE A 462 -22.73 -4.79 10.45
CA ILE A 462 -22.05 -4.40 11.69
C ILE A 462 -21.77 -5.66 12.47
N THR A 463 -20.53 -6.00 12.67
CA THR A 463 -20.06 -7.21 13.35
C THR A 463 -19.72 -6.95 14.81
N ARG A 464 -19.26 -5.72 15.11
CA ARG A 464 -18.85 -5.30 16.46
C ARG A 464 -19.05 -3.80 16.65
N ALA A 465 -19.24 -3.39 17.91
CA ALA A 465 -19.34 -2.00 18.31
C ALA A 465 -18.47 -1.79 19.56
N ASN A 466 -17.43 -0.95 19.44
CA ASN A 466 -16.34 -0.84 20.41
C ASN A 466 -15.73 -2.24 20.69
N ASP A 467 -15.79 -2.68 21.94
CA ASP A 467 -15.31 -3.97 22.46
C ASP A 467 -16.35 -5.11 22.39
N ARG A 468 -17.60 -4.83 21.95
CA ARG A 468 -18.70 -5.79 22.01
C ARG A 468 -19.02 -6.38 20.63
N ASN A 469 -19.15 -7.70 20.57
CA ASN A 469 -19.70 -8.36 19.41
C ASN A 469 -21.20 -8.03 19.27
N ILE A 470 -21.63 -7.80 18.05
CA ILE A 470 -23.02 -7.46 17.73
C ILE A 470 -23.64 -8.63 16.99
N THR A 471 -24.67 -9.23 17.58
CA THR A 471 -25.43 -10.31 16.97
C THR A 471 -26.91 -9.94 16.76
N SER A 472 -27.36 -8.88 17.42
CA SER A 472 -28.75 -8.38 17.35
C SER A 472 -28.78 -6.84 17.36
N ALA A 473 -29.91 -6.28 16.92
CA ALA A 473 -30.15 -4.84 17.04
C ALA A 473 -30.19 -4.38 18.51
N ALA A 474 -30.57 -5.26 19.42
CA ALA A 474 -30.52 -4.97 20.85
C ALA A 474 -29.09 -4.80 21.37
N ASP A 475 -28.13 -5.61 20.89
CA ASP A 475 -26.72 -5.48 21.26
C ASP A 475 -26.18 -4.13 20.79
N LEU A 476 -26.48 -3.75 19.54
CA LEU A 476 -26.05 -2.47 18.99
C LEU A 476 -26.64 -1.29 19.77
N ARG A 477 -27.94 -1.36 20.12
CA ARG A 477 -28.57 -0.32 20.93
C ARG A 477 -27.96 -0.22 22.31
N ALA A 478 -27.66 -1.36 22.96
CA ALA A 478 -26.99 -1.39 24.25
C ALA A 478 -25.56 -0.83 24.18
N ALA A 479 -24.82 -1.11 23.12
CA ALA A 479 -23.48 -0.58 22.92
C ALA A 479 -23.51 0.95 22.72
N VAL A 480 -24.45 1.46 21.91
CA VAL A 480 -24.67 2.90 21.71
C VAL A 480 -25.05 3.58 23.03
N ALA A 481 -25.99 3.00 23.79
CA ALA A 481 -26.40 3.55 25.08
C ALA A 481 -25.23 3.62 26.06
N ALA A 482 -24.43 2.56 26.17
CA ALA A 482 -23.25 2.53 27.02
C ALA A 482 -22.21 3.59 26.64
N ALA A 483 -21.96 3.79 25.35
CA ALA A 483 -21.05 4.82 24.88
C ALA A 483 -21.55 6.23 25.20
N LYS A 484 -22.83 6.50 25.01
CA LYS A 484 -23.47 7.79 25.41
C LYS A 484 -23.40 8.01 26.90
N GLN A 485 -23.69 6.99 27.73
CA GLN A 485 -23.59 7.07 29.20
C GLN A 485 -22.16 7.35 29.66
N ALA A 486 -21.15 6.84 28.95
CA ALA A 486 -19.76 7.11 29.19
C ALA A 486 -19.30 8.50 28.71
N GLY A 487 -20.23 9.33 28.18
CA GLY A 487 -19.92 10.67 27.68
C GLY A 487 -19.12 10.70 26.39
N ARG A 488 -19.09 9.59 25.63
CA ARG A 488 -18.35 9.52 24.36
C ARG A 488 -19.12 10.25 23.26
N PRO A 489 -18.45 10.99 22.35
CA PRO A 489 -19.10 11.71 21.27
C PRO A 489 -19.50 10.78 20.09
N SER A 490 -18.97 9.56 20.05
CA SER A 490 -19.14 8.59 18.96
C SER A 490 -18.98 7.17 19.45
N ILE A 491 -19.34 6.22 18.58
CA ILE A 491 -19.12 4.79 18.77
C ILE A 491 -18.30 4.24 17.61
N LEU A 492 -17.32 3.38 17.86
CA LEU A 492 -16.56 2.70 16.84
C LEU A 492 -17.31 1.45 16.39
N LEU A 493 -17.78 1.44 15.13
CA LEU A 493 -18.45 0.29 14.53
C LEU A 493 -17.48 -0.45 13.60
N PHE A 494 -17.40 -1.76 13.73
CA PHE A 494 -16.70 -2.60 12.78
C PHE A 494 -17.67 -3.04 11.70
N VAL A 495 -17.46 -2.53 10.49
CA VAL A 495 -18.40 -2.65 9.39
C VAL A 495 -17.78 -3.50 8.30
N ARG A 496 -18.42 -4.62 8.01
CA ARG A 496 -18.04 -5.47 6.88
C ARG A 496 -18.72 -4.96 5.61
N THR A 497 -17.91 -4.70 4.61
CA THR A 497 -18.27 -4.34 3.23
C THR A 497 -17.80 -5.44 2.28
N PRO A 498 -18.11 -5.39 0.97
CA PRO A 498 -17.54 -6.30 -0.03
C PRO A 498 -16.00 -6.27 -0.10
N GLN A 499 -15.37 -5.17 0.31
CA GLN A 499 -13.92 -4.97 0.30
C GLN A 499 -13.24 -5.43 1.60
N GLY A 500 -13.99 -5.84 2.62
CA GLY A 500 -13.45 -6.24 3.91
C GLY A 500 -14.12 -5.57 5.10
N THR A 501 -13.60 -5.81 6.31
CA THR A 501 -14.08 -5.20 7.54
C THR A 501 -13.24 -3.98 7.90
N SER A 502 -13.89 -2.87 8.25
CA SER A 502 -13.21 -1.63 8.63
C SER A 502 -13.86 -0.99 9.86
N PRO A 503 -13.09 -0.43 10.80
CA PRO A 503 -13.59 0.35 11.90
C PRO A 503 -14.02 1.73 11.43
N VAL A 504 -15.26 2.11 11.72
CA VAL A 504 -15.86 3.39 11.34
C VAL A 504 -16.40 4.08 12.58
N PRO A 505 -15.88 5.25 12.96
CA PRO A 505 -16.38 6.02 14.08
C PRO A 505 -17.68 6.74 13.68
N LEU A 506 -18.80 6.32 14.25
CA LEU A 506 -20.11 6.93 14.04
C LEU A 506 -20.37 7.94 15.15
N LYS A 507 -20.40 9.24 14.81
CA LYS A 507 -20.77 10.32 15.74
C LYS A 507 -22.23 10.25 16.07
N PHE A 508 -22.56 10.43 17.36
CA PHE A 508 -23.94 10.51 17.78
C PHE A 508 -24.58 11.78 17.25
N ALA A 509 -25.89 11.71 16.92
CA ALA A 509 -26.66 12.90 16.63
C ALA A 509 -26.65 13.79 17.89
N THR A 510 -26.12 15.00 17.77
CA THR A 510 -26.31 16.03 18.78
C THR A 510 -27.79 16.35 18.77
N GLY A 511 -28.50 16.00 19.84
CA GLY A 511 -29.89 16.42 19.99
C GLY A 511 -29.97 17.94 19.89
N GLU A 512 -30.74 18.45 18.91
CA GLU A 512 -31.21 19.81 18.89
C GLU A 512 -32.16 20.08 20.07
#